data_89bc17f039bcc505a71a06f3ef21f95a
#
_entry.id   89bc17f039bcc505a71a06f3ef21f95a
#
_cell.length_a   1.000
_cell.length_b   1.000
_cell.length_c   1.000
_cell.angle_alpha   90.00
_cell.angle_beta   90.00
_cell.angle_gamma   90.00
#
_symmetry.space_group_name_H-M   'P 1'
#
loop_
_entity.id
_entity.type
_entity.pdbx_description
1 polymer ?
#
loop_
_entity_poly.entity_id
_entity_poly.type
_entity_poly.pdbx_seq_one_letter_code
_entity_poly.pdbx_strand_id
1 'polypeptide(L)'
;MNIQKIILSLCAAAIAVSMAVISVVFIYAPSAPVEVKTGVIAAGEFEPSKWGQLYPLEYDSWAKTKEPRKSNMSKYKKGWDDDGVIYDKLSEFPYMALLFNGWGFGIEYNEPRGHHYMMIDQSEVDSSRVKAGGACLTCKTPYADKLARETKGAIFSASYKDAVNMIPENHRQLRVACIDCHDNKTMDLKVSKWTILKGLENILHSGCSKEEMRNVVCAQC
;
A
#
# COMPACT_ATOMS: atom_id res chain seq x y z
N MET A 1 4.98 67.10 -3.98
CA MET A 1 4.95 65.69 -4.46
C MET A 1 4.01 65.65 -5.66
N ASN A 2 4.42 65.14 -6.81
CA ASN A 2 3.66 65.21 -8.03
C ASN A 2 2.46 64.23 -7.94
N ILE A 3 1.22 64.75 -8.16
CA ILE A 3 -0.03 63.99 -8.08
C ILE A 3 0.04 62.70 -8.91
N GLN A 4 0.68 62.74 -10.08
CA GLN A 4 0.86 61.56 -10.92
C GLN A 4 1.65 60.45 -10.22
N LYS A 5 2.69 60.79 -9.45
CA LYS A 5 3.46 59.78 -8.72
C LYS A 5 2.66 59.14 -7.58
N ILE A 6 1.79 59.95 -6.93
CA ILE A 6 0.91 59.42 -5.88
C ILE A 6 -0.10 58.41 -6.48
N ILE A 7 -0.74 58.81 -7.58
CA ILE A 7 -1.71 57.90 -8.27
C ILE A 7 -1.03 56.63 -8.71
N LEU A 8 0.16 56.71 -9.32
CA LEU A 8 0.87 55.53 -9.79
C LEU A 8 1.25 54.61 -8.62
N SER A 9 1.68 55.15 -7.47
CA SER A 9 2.01 54.36 -6.28
C SER A 9 0.76 53.69 -5.68
N LEU A 10 -0.38 54.36 -5.66
CA LEU A 10 -1.63 53.79 -5.17
C LEU A 10 -2.14 52.68 -6.09
N CYS A 11 -2.05 52.84 -7.42
CA CYS A 11 -2.38 51.79 -8.37
C CYS A 11 -1.46 50.56 -8.22
N ALA A 12 -0.16 50.78 -8.09
CA ALA A 12 0.78 49.68 -7.88
C ALA A 12 0.50 48.92 -6.58
N ALA A 13 0.21 49.64 -5.50
CA ALA A 13 -0.16 49.03 -4.22
C ALA A 13 -1.45 48.20 -4.31
N ALA A 14 -2.48 48.76 -4.98
CA ALA A 14 -3.74 48.05 -5.20
C ALA A 14 -3.55 46.76 -6.02
N ILE A 15 -2.74 46.80 -7.07
CA ILE A 15 -2.40 45.61 -7.89
C ILE A 15 -1.67 44.58 -7.03
N ALA A 16 -0.69 44.99 -6.22
CA ALA A 16 0.05 44.08 -5.37
C ALA A 16 -0.86 43.39 -4.33
N VAL A 17 -1.73 44.13 -3.69
CA VAL A 17 -2.73 43.61 -2.76
C VAL A 17 -3.69 42.62 -3.47
N SER A 18 -4.19 42.97 -4.62
CA SER A 18 -5.07 42.11 -5.41
C SER A 18 -4.39 40.79 -5.80
N MET A 19 -3.12 40.83 -6.24
CA MET A 19 -2.35 39.62 -6.55
C MET A 19 -2.10 38.76 -5.29
N ALA A 20 -1.81 39.37 -4.15
CA ALA A 20 -1.64 38.66 -2.90
C ALA A 20 -2.95 37.94 -2.48
N VAL A 21 -4.09 38.63 -2.55
CA VAL A 21 -5.39 38.04 -2.23
C VAL A 21 -5.72 36.89 -3.19
N ILE A 22 -5.52 37.07 -4.49
CA ILE A 22 -5.74 36.03 -5.49
C ILE A 22 -4.84 34.80 -5.18
N SER A 23 -3.56 35.03 -4.88
CA SER A 23 -2.65 33.95 -4.54
C SER A 23 -3.09 33.19 -3.29
N VAL A 24 -3.55 33.88 -2.25
CA VAL A 24 -4.08 33.27 -1.03
C VAL A 24 -5.34 32.45 -1.35
N VAL A 25 -6.27 33.00 -2.14
CA VAL A 25 -7.49 32.29 -2.55
C VAL A 25 -7.13 31.01 -3.32
N PHE A 26 -6.18 31.06 -4.26
CA PHE A 26 -5.75 29.87 -5.00
C PHE A 26 -5.05 28.82 -4.13
N ILE A 27 -4.25 29.25 -3.16
CA ILE A 27 -3.52 28.34 -2.24
C ILE A 27 -4.48 27.65 -1.26
N TYR A 28 -5.49 28.39 -0.78
CA TYR A 28 -6.43 27.89 0.23
C TYR A 28 -7.81 27.52 -0.35
N ALA A 29 -7.99 27.62 -1.66
CA ALA A 29 -9.22 27.17 -2.29
C ALA A 29 -9.42 25.68 -1.98
N PRO A 30 -10.56 25.27 -1.41
CA PRO A 30 -10.85 23.88 -1.22
C PRO A 30 -10.79 23.18 -2.59
N SER A 31 -10.15 22.04 -2.63
CA SER A 31 -10.17 21.19 -3.83
C SER A 31 -11.64 20.96 -4.22
N ALA A 32 -11.91 20.98 -5.54
CA ALA A 32 -13.25 20.69 -6.02
C ALA A 32 -13.77 19.40 -5.37
N PRO A 33 -15.04 19.36 -4.94
CA PRO A 33 -15.61 18.15 -4.38
C PRO A 33 -15.43 17.00 -5.37
N VAL A 34 -14.89 15.90 -4.88
CA VAL A 34 -14.76 14.70 -5.71
C VAL A 34 -16.15 14.17 -5.97
N GLU A 35 -16.48 14.00 -7.25
CA GLU A 35 -17.73 13.40 -7.64
C GLU A 35 -17.82 11.96 -7.10
N VAL A 36 -18.71 11.74 -6.15
CA VAL A 36 -18.94 10.39 -5.61
C VAL A 36 -19.75 9.63 -6.64
N LYS A 37 -19.09 8.72 -7.34
CA LYS A 37 -19.76 7.82 -8.27
C LYS A 37 -20.53 6.78 -7.47
N THR A 38 -21.81 6.64 -7.76
CA THR A 38 -22.65 5.61 -7.19
C THR A 38 -22.48 4.31 -7.97
N GLY A 39 -22.25 3.21 -7.25
CA GLY A 39 -22.07 1.90 -7.85
C GLY A 39 -21.81 0.85 -6.77
N VAL A 40 -21.69 -0.39 -7.19
CA VAL A 40 -21.40 -1.51 -6.29
C VAL A 40 -20.19 -2.26 -6.85
N ILE A 41 -19.20 -2.46 -6.01
CA ILE A 41 -18.08 -3.35 -6.31
C ILE A 41 -18.58 -4.79 -6.22
N ALA A 42 -18.32 -5.61 -7.22
CA ALA A 42 -18.68 -7.01 -7.21
C ALA A 42 -18.00 -7.76 -6.04
N ALA A 43 -18.69 -8.72 -5.46
CA ALA A 43 -18.09 -9.57 -4.44
C ALA A 43 -16.94 -10.38 -5.06
N GLY A 44 -15.77 -10.33 -4.42
CA GLY A 44 -14.56 -10.99 -4.94
C GLY A 44 -13.87 -10.25 -6.08
N GLU A 45 -14.18 -8.97 -6.30
CA GLU A 45 -13.45 -8.14 -7.26
C GLU A 45 -12.04 -7.86 -6.74
N PHE A 46 -11.04 -8.43 -7.38
CA PHE A 46 -9.64 -8.32 -6.98
C PHE A 46 -8.91 -7.15 -7.65
N GLU A 47 -9.43 -6.66 -8.79
CA GLU A 47 -8.76 -5.61 -9.55
C GLU A 47 -8.91 -4.22 -8.92
N PRO A 48 -7.83 -3.60 -8.42
CA PRO A 48 -7.91 -2.28 -7.78
C PRO A 48 -8.47 -1.19 -8.69
N SER A 49 -8.23 -1.29 -10.00
CA SER A 49 -8.75 -0.34 -10.99
C SER A 49 -10.27 -0.29 -11.05
N LYS A 50 -10.95 -1.40 -10.75
CA LYS A 50 -12.41 -1.45 -10.66
C LYS A 50 -12.91 -0.69 -9.42
N TRP A 51 -12.20 -0.83 -8.31
CA TRP A 51 -12.45 -0.04 -7.10
C TRP A 51 -12.22 1.45 -7.35
N GLY A 52 -11.15 1.81 -8.09
CA GLY A 52 -10.83 3.17 -8.45
C GLY A 52 -11.88 3.88 -9.28
N GLN A 53 -12.76 3.15 -9.98
CA GLN A 53 -13.89 3.76 -10.70
C GLN A 53 -14.91 4.39 -9.74
N LEU A 54 -15.07 3.87 -8.54
CA LEU A 54 -15.99 4.35 -7.51
C LEU A 54 -15.26 5.13 -6.41
N TYR A 55 -14.03 4.74 -6.10
CA TYR A 55 -13.21 5.28 -5.01
C TYR A 55 -11.86 5.78 -5.55
N PRO A 56 -11.85 6.85 -6.35
CA PRO A 56 -10.63 7.30 -7.05
C PRO A 56 -9.55 7.78 -6.10
N LEU A 57 -9.88 8.43 -4.98
CA LEU A 57 -8.88 8.94 -4.02
C LEU A 57 -8.15 7.80 -3.30
N GLU A 58 -8.88 6.78 -2.89
CA GLU A 58 -8.35 5.59 -2.24
C GLU A 58 -7.47 4.80 -3.22
N TYR A 59 -7.93 4.66 -4.46
CA TYR A 59 -7.16 4.02 -5.52
C TYR A 59 -5.86 4.78 -5.82
N ASP A 60 -5.91 6.11 -5.94
CA ASP A 60 -4.74 6.93 -6.17
C ASP A 60 -3.76 6.84 -5.01
N SER A 61 -4.25 6.81 -3.78
CA SER A 61 -3.43 6.61 -2.57
C SER A 61 -2.73 5.25 -2.60
N TRP A 62 -3.46 4.18 -2.95
CA TRP A 62 -2.89 2.85 -3.13
C TRP A 62 -1.88 2.81 -4.28
N ALA A 63 -2.18 3.41 -5.42
CA ALA A 63 -1.30 3.45 -6.59
C ALA A 63 0.02 4.18 -6.30
N LYS A 64 0.00 5.20 -5.45
CA LYS A 64 1.21 5.93 -5.00
C LYS A 64 2.19 5.06 -4.20
N THR A 65 1.80 3.88 -3.75
CA THR A 65 2.74 2.95 -3.10
C THR A 65 3.84 2.42 -4.04
N LYS A 66 3.68 2.62 -5.36
CA LYS A 66 4.71 2.34 -6.36
C LYS A 66 5.82 3.40 -6.44
N GLU A 67 5.55 4.59 -5.93
CA GLU A 67 6.47 5.72 -6.04
C GLU A 67 7.52 5.67 -4.93
N PRO A 68 8.80 5.87 -5.26
CA PRO A 68 9.84 5.98 -4.24
C PRO A 68 9.57 7.23 -3.39
N ARG A 69 9.57 7.07 -2.07
CA ARG A 69 9.33 8.19 -1.16
C ARG A 69 10.19 8.08 0.07
N LYS A 70 10.83 9.18 0.41
CA LYS A 70 11.44 9.37 1.70
C LYS A 70 10.37 9.52 2.78
N SER A 71 10.54 8.80 3.88
CA SER A 71 9.68 8.99 5.04
C SER A 71 10.23 10.12 5.91
N ASN A 72 9.50 11.22 6.00
CA ASN A 72 9.83 12.30 6.93
C ASN A 72 9.60 11.92 8.41
N MET A 73 8.88 10.83 8.65
CA MET A 73 8.49 10.37 9.98
C MET A 73 9.41 9.28 10.53
N SER A 74 10.17 8.60 9.69
CA SER A 74 11.04 7.50 10.09
C SER A 74 12.50 7.91 10.10
N LYS A 75 13.22 7.50 11.13
CA LYS A 75 14.68 7.62 11.22
C LYS A 75 15.40 6.53 10.41
N TYR A 76 14.68 5.51 10.01
CA TYR A 76 15.24 4.38 9.27
C TYR A 76 15.26 4.69 7.79
N LYS A 77 16.42 4.44 7.18
CA LYS A 77 16.56 4.45 5.74
C LYS A 77 15.72 3.31 5.16
N LYS A 78 15.03 3.58 4.07
CA LYS A 78 14.29 2.56 3.32
C LYS A 78 15.01 2.26 2.01
N GLY A 79 14.94 1.02 1.58
CA GLY A 79 15.54 0.59 0.32
C GLY A 79 14.90 1.21 -0.92
N TRP A 80 13.75 1.83 -0.77
CA TRP A 80 13.05 2.56 -1.81
C TRP A 80 12.98 4.04 -1.45
N ASP A 81 14.14 4.71 -1.50
CA ASP A 81 14.28 6.14 -1.27
C ASP A 81 13.93 6.95 -2.54
N ASP A 82 14.13 8.27 -2.50
CA ASP A 82 13.78 9.21 -3.58
C ASP A 82 14.46 8.92 -4.93
N ASP A 83 15.58 8.20 -4.92
CA ASP A 83 16.33 7.81 -6.11
C ASP A 83 15.79 6.54 -6.78
N GLY A 84 14.82 5.88 -6.17
CA GLY A 84 14.24 4.63 -6.67
C GLY A 84 15.18 3.42 -6.64
N VAL A 85 16.31 3.54 -5.95
CA VAL A 85 17.30 2.46 -5.84
C VAL A 85 16.91 1.52 -4.70
N ILE A 86 16.93 0.22 -4.99
CA ILE A 86 16.80 -0.83 -3.97
C ILE A 86 18.19 -1.05 -3.37
N TYR A 87 18.29 -0.88 -2.06
CA TYR A 87 19.53 -1.11 -1.35
C TYR A 87 19.64 -2.56 -0.92
N ASP A 88 20.78 -3.17 -1.22
CA ASP A 88 21.15 -4.47 -0.69
C ASP A 88 21.43 -4.34 0.82
N LYS A 89 20.69 -5.07 1.63
CA LYS A 89 20.86 -5.07 3.09
C LYS A 89 22.21 -5.56 3.54
N LEU A 90 22.85 -6.46 2.79
CA LEU A 90 24.20 -6.90 3.12
C LEU A 90 25.26 -5.83 2.85
N SER A 91 25.07 -5.02 1.83
CA SER A 91 25.98 -3.87 1.59
C SER A 91 25.88 -2.86 2.72
N GLU A 92 24.68 -2.63 3.24
CA GLU A 92 24.43 -1.68 4.33
C GLU A 92 24.79 -2.27 5.71
N PHE A 93 24.48 -3.55 5.92
CA PHE A 93 24.67 -4.27 7.18
C PHE A 93 25.39 -5.60 6.97
N PRO A 94 26.69 -5.62 6.63
CA PRO A 94 27.41 -6.83 6.25
C PRO A 94 27.47 -7.89 7.38
N TYR A 95 27.29 -7.50 8.63
CA TYR A 95 27.22 -8.41 9.77
C TYR A 95 25.96 -9.29 9.79
N MET A 96 24.95 -8.98 8.98
CA MET A 96 23.72 -9.79 8.89
C MET A 96 24.01 -11.22 8.42
N ALA A 97 25.03 -11.42 7.60
CA ALA A 97 25.45 -12.75 7.17
C ALA A 97 25.84 -13.65 8.36
N LEU A 98 26.46 -13.09 9.40
CA LEU A 98 26.83 -13.80 10.63
C LEU A 98 25.61 -14.01 11.53
N LEU A 99 24.77 -12.99 11.69
CA LEU A 99 23.62 -13.03 12.59
C LEU A 99 22.57 -14.06 12.16
N PHE A 100 22.36 -14.21 10.87
CA PHE A 100 21.34 -15.12 10.34
C PHE A 100 21.87 -16.51 9.96
N ASN A 101 23.13 -16.80 10.25
CA ASN A 101 23.78 -18.13 10.08
C ASN A 101 23.40 -18.83 8.77
N GLY A 102 23.07 -18.07 7.79
CA GLY A 102 22.62 -18.54 6.50
C GLY A 102 22.57 -17.35 5.58
N TRP A 103 23.58 -17.26 4.80
CA TRP A 103 23.75 -16.14 3.91
C TRP A 103 22.64 -16.01 2.85
N GLY A 104 21.84 -17.06 2.61
CA GLY A 104 20.67 -17.00 1.75
C GLY A 104 19.66 -15.92 2.16
N PHE A 105 19.32 -15.81 3.44
CA PHE A 105 18.41 -14.77 3.92
C PHE A 105 19.03 -13.35 3.82
N GLY A 106 20.33 -13.24 4.14
CA GLY A 106 21.01 -11.95 4.14
C GLY A 106 21.22 -11.39 2.71
N ILE A 107 21.61 -12.25 1.76
CA ILE A 107 21.87 -11.84 0.37
C ILE A 107 20.63 -11.31 -0.33
N GLU A 108 19.47 -11.90 -0.04
CA GLU A 108 18.25 -11.62 -0.76
C GLU A 108 17.31 -10.65 -0.06
N TYR A 109 17.67 -10.25 1.14
CA TYR A 109 16.82 -9.37 1.92
C TYR A 109 16.94 -7.94 1.45
N ASN A 110 16.13 -7.61 0.46
CA ASN A 110 15.90 -6.23 0.04
C ASN A 110 14.89 -5.57 0.95
N GLU A 111 14.98 -4.26 1.09
CA GLU A 111 14.01 -3.49 1.85
C GLU A 111 12.64 -3.51 1.16
N PRO A 112 11.53 -3.73 1.90
CA PRO A 112 10.21 -3.74 1.32
C PRO A 112 9.88 -2.40 0.64
N ARG A 113 9.40 -2.46 -0.58
CA ARG A 113 9.04 -1.29 -1.39
C ARG A 113 7.57 -0.88 -1.26
N GLY A 114 6.82 -1.50 -0.34
CA GLY A 114 5.41 -1.23 -0.11
C GLY A 114 4.47 -2.14 -0.92
N HIS A 115 3.17 -1.87 -0.84
CA HIS A 115 2.12 -2.77 -1.34
C HIS A 115 2.24 -3.07 -2.84
N HIS A 116 2.70 -2.10 -3.63
CA HIS A 116 2.79 -2.27 -5.09
C HIS A 116 3.75 -3.39 -5.51
N TYR A 117 4.85 -3.57 -4.79
CA TYR A 117 5.92 -4.49 -5.17
C TYR A 117 5.90 -5.82 -4.43
N MET A 118 4.95 -6.05 -3.55
CA MET A 118 4.95 -7.20 -2.64
C MET A 118 5.03 -8.56 -3.35
N MET A 119 4.34 -8.72 -4.50
CA MET A 119 4.42 -9.96 -5.27
C MET A 119 5.72 -10.07 -6.06
N ILE A 120 6.16 -8.98 -6.67
CA ILE A 120 7.42 -8.94 -7.44
C ILE A 120 8.60 -9.23 -6.50
N ASP A 121 8.69 -8.52 -5.39
CA ASP A 121 9.77 -8.69 -4.42
C ASP A 121 9.86 -10.11 -3.87
N GLN A 122 8.71 -10.78 -3.70
CA GLN A 122 8.68 -12.17 -3.25
C GLN A 122 8.98 -13.15 -4.38
N SER A 123 8.61 -12.84 -5.62
CA SER A 123 8.80 -13.73 -6.76
C SER A 123 10.22 -13.67 -7.33
N GLU A 124 10.91 -12.56 -7.14
CA GLU A 124 12.28 -12.32 -7.61
C GLU A 124 13.36 -12.66 -6.57
N VAL A 125 12.99 -13.26 -5.44
CA VAL A 125 13.99 -13.77 -4.48
C VAL A 125 14.77 -14.92 -5.09
N ASP A 126 16.01 -15.07 -4.64
CA ASP A 126 16.93 -16.12 -5.11
C ASP A 126 16.36 -17.54 -4.93
N SER A 127 16.73 -18.41 -5.85
CA SER A 127 16.29 -19.80 -5.87
C SER A 127 16.69 -20.59 -4.62
N SER A 128 17.66 -20.15 -3.84
CA SER A 128 18.01 -20.75 -2.55
C SER A 128 16.87 -20.69 -1.54
N ARG A 129 15.93 -19.74 -1.71
CA ARG A 129 14.71 -19.61 -0.89
C ARG A 129 13.51 -20.42 -1.39
N VAL A 130 13.73 -21.38 -2.26
CA VAL A 130 12.68 -22.27 -2.83
C VAL A 130 11.86 -23.00 -1.75
N LYS A 131 12.41 -23.10 -0.53
CA LYS A 131 11.72 -23.71 0.61
C LYS A 131 10.69 -22.82 1.28
N ALA A 132 10.52 -21.57 0.82
CA ALA A 132 9.43 -20.72 1.29
C ALA A 132 8.09 -21.41 0.98
N GLY A 133 7.23 -21.50 1.99
CA GLY A 133 5.91 -22.10 1.83
C GLY A 133 4.87 -21.12 1.27
N GLY A 134 3.73 -21.66 0.89
CA GLY A 134 2.58 -20.88 0.44
C GLY A 134 2.06 -19.87 1.48
N ALA A 135 2.40 -20.06 2.75
CA ALA A 135 2.11 -19.10 3.82
C ALA A 135 2.70 -17.70 3.53
N CYS A 136 3.80 -17.60 2.78
CA CYS A 136 4.39 -16.32 2.38
C CYS A 136 3.44 -15.48 1.52
N LEU A 137 2.46 -16.08 0.84
CA LEU A 137 1.46 -15.34 0.05
C LEU A 137 0.46 -14.58 0.90
N THR A 138 0.28 -14.93 2.17
CA THR A 138 -0.75 -14.33 3.05
C THR A 138 -0.72 -12.81 3.03
N CYS A 139 0.48 -12.23 3.10
CA CYS A 139 0.68 -10.77 3.12
C CYS A 139 0.92 -10.17 1.72
N LYS A 140 0.78 -10.93 0.65
CA LYS A 140 1.24 -10.49 -0.68
C LYS A 140 0.12 -10.27 -1.68
N THR A 141 -0.95 -11.06 -1.61
CA THR A 141 -2.01 -11.07 -2.62
C THR A 141 -3.36 -11.41 -1.98
N PRO A 142 -4.47 -10.87 -2.52
CA PRO A 142 -5.81 -11.27 -2.09
C PRO A 142 -6.14 -12.72 -2.43
N TYR A 143 -5.43 -13.33 -3.39
CA TYR A 143 -5.60 -14.74 -3.71
C TYR A 143 -5.23 -15.68 -2.57
N ALA A 144 -4.33 -15.26 -1.67
CA ALA A 144 -3.96 -16.07 -0.52
C ALA A 144 -5.17 -16.46 0.34
N ASP A 145 -6.07 -15.51 0.59
CA ASP A 145 -7.29 -15.76 1.36
C ASP A 145 -8.25 -16.70 0.60
N LYS A 146 -8.48 -16.43 -0.68
CA LYS A 146 -9.30 -17.29 -1.54
C LYS A 146 -8.78 -18.73 -1.54
N LEU A 147 -7.50 -18.92 -1.83
CA LEU A 147 -6.87 -20.24 -1.87
C LEU A 147 -6.88 -20.92 -0.50
N ALA A 148 -6.65 -20.17 0.58
CA ALA A 148 -6.74 -20.73 1.93
C ALA A 148 -8.13 -21.28 2.26
N ARG A 149 -9.19 -20.59 1.84
CA ARG A 149 -10.58 -21.08 2.00
C ARG A 149 -10.86 -22.31 1.14
N GLU A 150 -10.51 -22.26 -0.14
CA GLU A 150 -10.74 -23.34 -1.10
C GLU A 150 -9.98 -24.61 -0.72
N THR A 151 -8.75 -24.47 -0.23
CA THR A 151 -7.90 -25.60 0.18
C THR A 151 -8.03 -25.95 1.66
N LYS A 152 -8.91 -25.29 2.41
CA LYS A 152 -9.05 -25.44 3.88
C LYS A 152 -7.71 -25.28 4.62
N GLY A 153 -6.86 -24.38 4.13
CA GLY A 153 -5.54 -24.09 4.71
C GLY A 153 -4.39 -24.93 4.15
N ALA A 154 -4.63 -25.94 3.33
CA ALA A 154 -3.56 -26.78 2.78
C ALA A 154 -2.55 -26.00 1.92
N ILE A 155 -2.95 -24.87 1.34
CA ILE A 155 -2.07 -23.95 0.62
C ILE A 155 -0.84 -23.53 1.44
N PHE A 156 -0.95 -23.41 2.75
CA PHE A 156 0.14 -22.96 3.61
C PHE A 156 1.28 -23.97 3.73
N SER A 157 1.00 -25.25 3.46
CA SER A 157 1.99 -26.32 3.42
C SER A 157 2.56 -26.59 2.02
N ALA A 158 1.97 -25.99 0.99
CA ALA A 158 2.48 -26.08 -0.37
C ALA A 158 3.80 -25.33 -0.52
N SER A 159 4.60 -25.67 -1.53
CA SER A 159 5.73 -24.81 -1.89
C SER A 159 5.23 -23.43 -2.38
N TYR A 160 6.04 -22.39 -2.22
CA TYR A 160 5.68 -21.06 -2.72
C TYR A 160 5.34 -21.09 -4.21
N LYS A 161 6.16 -21.80 -5.00
CA LYS A 161 5.96 -21.94 -6.45
C LYS A 161 4.62 -22.60 -6.78
N ASP A 162 4.28 -23.69 -6.10
CA ASP A 162 3.01 -24.37 -6.34
C ASP A 162 1.83 -23.48 -5.93
N ALA A 163 1.94 -22.79 -4.83
CA ALA A 163 0.93 -21.84 -4.38
C ALA A 163 0.72 -20.69 -5.38
N VAL A 164 1.77 -20.12 -5.94
CA VAL A 164 1.68 -19.08 -7.00
C VAL A 164 1.06 -19.65 -8.27
N ASN A 165 1.37 -20.90 -8.63
CA ASN A 165 0.81 -21.54 -9.80
C ASN A 165 -0.70 -21.81 -9.70
N MET A 166 -1.26 -21.83 -8.49
CA MET A 166 -2.72 -21.90 -8.27
C MET A 166 -3.43 -20.57 -8.57
N ILE A 167 -2.69 -19.47 -8.65
CA ILE A 167 -3.23 -18.17 -9.04
C ILE A 167 -3.37 -18.10 -10.55
N PRO A 168 -4.50 -17.59 -11.10
CA PRO A 168 -4.64 -17.36 -12.53
C PRO A 168 -3.46 -16.57 -13.09
N GLU A 169 -2.96 -16.95 -14.26
CA GLU A 169 -1.71 -16.41 -14.81
C GLU A 169 -1.71 -14.89 -14.92
N ASN A 170 -2.79 -14.30 -15.38
CA ASN A 170 -2.97 -12.86 -15.48
C ASN A 170 -3.03 -12.14 -14.12
N HIS A 171 -3.15 -12.86 -13.01
CA HIS A 171 -3.22 -12.31 -11.65
C HIS A 171 -2.04 -12.71 -10.77
N ARG A 172 -1.05 -13.43 -11.28
CA ARG A 172 0.12 -13.87 -10.49
C ARG A 172 0.95 -12.72 -9.92
N GLN A 173 0.84 -11.53 -10.53
CA GLN A 173 1.47 -10.31 -10.02
C GLN A 173 0.50 -9.39 -9.26
N LEU A 174 -0.74 -9.84 -9.04
CA LEU A 174 -1.69 -9.07 -8.28
C LEU A 174 -1.28 -9.03 -6.80
N ARG A 175 -0.86 -7.86 -6.37
CA ARG A 175 -0.42 -7.54 -5.02
C ARG A 175 -1.60 -7.24 -4.11
N VAL A 176 -1.31 -6.92 -2.85
CA VAL A 176 -2.31 -6.45 -1.88
C VAL A 176 -3.20 -5.38 -2.53
N ALA A 177 -4.49 -5.60 -2.47
CA ALA A 177 -5.53 -4.85 -3.17
C ALA A 177 -6.57 -4.30 -2.19
N CYS A 178 -7.50 -3.49 -2.68
CA CYS A 178 -8.54 -2.88 -1.85
C CYS A 178 -9.34 -3.91 -1.04
N ILE A 179 -9.67 -5.04 -1.66
CA ILE A 179 -10.46 -6.13 -1.04
C ILE A 179 -9.78 -6.76 0.18
N ASP A 180 -8.45 -6.65 0.30
CA ASP A 180 -7.72 -7.18 1.45
C ASP A 180 -8.05 -6.44 2.75
N CYS A 181 -8.45 -5.16 2.63
CA CYS A 181 -8.69 -4.28 3.77
C CYS A 181 -10.08 -3.66 3.81
N HIS A 182 -10.83 -3.69 2.70
CA HIS A 182 -12.10 -2.97 2.57
C HIS A 182 -13.27 -3.88 2.20
N ASP A 183 -14.44 -3.57 2.75
CA ASP A 183 -15.70 -4.17 2.33
C ASP A 183 -16.13 -3.61 0.96
N ASN A 184 -16.57 -4.49 0.08
CA ASN A 184 -16.92 -4.11 -1.30
C ASN A 184 -18.22 -3.30 -1.43
N LYS A 185 -19.04 -3.23 -0.37
CA LYS A 185 -20.30 -2.48 -0.40
C LYS A 185 -20.19 -1.14 0.29
N THR A 186 -19.48 -1.09 1.43
CA THR A 186 -19.45 0.09 2.30
C THR A 186 -18.10 0.80 2.31
N MET A 187 -17.05 0.17 1.75
CA MET A 187 -15.67 0.64 1.85
C MET A 187 -15.12 0.68 3.30
N ASP A 188 -15.89 0.21 4.27
CA ASP A 188 -15.41 0.10 5.64
C ASP A 188 -14.22 -0.87 5.74
N LEU A 189 -13.37 -0.64 6.73
CA LEU A 189 -12.27 -1.54 7.02
C LEU A 189 -12.80 -2.89 7.48
N LYS A 190 -12.20 -3.95 6.95
CA LYS A 190 -12.48 -5.33 7.37
C LYS A 190 -11.20 -6.16 7.39
N VAL A 191 -11.21 -7.15 8.27
CA VAL A 191 -10.19 -8.21 8.25
C VAL A 191 -10.61 -9.26 7.21
N SER A 192 -9.73 -9.56 6.29
CA SER A 192 -10.00 -10.53 5.21
C SER A 192 -9.22 -11.83 5.35
N LYS A 193 -8.01 -11.77 5.93
CA LYS A 193 -7.07 -12.90 5.90
C LYS A 193 -7.54 -14.06 6.77
N TRP A 194 -7.62 -15.22 6.14
CA TRP A 194 -8.07 -16.47 6.77
C TRP A 194 -7.28 -16.81 8.03
N THR A 195 -5.98 -16.58 8.03
CA THR A 195 -5.08 -16.87 9.16
C THR A 195 -5.47 -16.10 10.42
N ILE A 196 -5.64 -14.78 10.31
CA ILE A 196 -6.00 -13.96 11.47
C ILE A 196 -7.45 -14.20 11.90
N LEU A 197 -8.37 -14.39 10.94
CA LEU A 197 -9.74 -14.73 11.25
C LEU A 197 -9.85 -16.00 12.08
N LYS A 198 -9.06 -17.02 11.75
CA LYS A 198 -8.96 -18.27 12.53
C LYS A 198 -8.29 -18.06 13.88
N GLY A 199 -7.24 -17.25 13.94
CA GLY A 199 -6.53 -16.96 15.19
C GLY A 199 -7.32 -16.09 16.17
N LEU A 200 -8.17 -15.19 15.66
CA LEU A 200 -8.93 -14.24 16.45
C LEU A 200 -10.44 -14.55 16.48
N GLU A 201 -10.84 -15.75 16.13
CA GLU A 201 -12.26 -16.14 16.02
C GLU A 201 -13.08 -15.75 17.26
N ASN A 202 -12.50 -15.90 18.45
CA ASN A 202 -13.16 -15.56 19.72
C ASN A 202 -13.10 -14.06 20.07
N ILE A 203 -12.19 -13.30 19.49
CA ILE A 203 -11.98 -11.89 19.80
C ILE A 203 -12.80 -10.99 18.87
N LEU A 204 -12.82 -11.32 17.58
CA LEU A 204 -13.52 -10.52 16.56
C LEU A 204 -15.05 -10.60 16.68
N HIS A 205 -15.58 -11.61 17.34
CA HIS A 205 -17.03 -11.71 17.59
C HIS A 205 -17.59 -10.67 18.56
N SER A 206 -16.74 -10.04 19.38
CA SER A 206 -17.18 -9.02 20.35
C SER A 206 -17.37 -7.62 19.76
N GLY A 207 -17.04 -7.43 18.47
CA GLY A 207 -17.06 -6.14 17.79
C GLY A 207 -15.81 -5.31 18.11
N CYS A 208 -15.22 -4.74 17.07
CA CYS A 208 -14.07 -3.83 17.20
C CYS A 208 -14.52 -2.38 16.98
N SER A 209 -13.96 -1.47 17.75
CA SER A 209 -14.04 -0.04 17.45
C SER A 209 -13.30 0.25 16.13
N LYS A 210 -13.50 1.45 15.57
CA LYS A 210 -12.80 1.85 14.33
C LYS A 210 -11.29 1.87 14.51
N GLU A 211 -10.81 2.27 15.66
CA GLU A 211 -9.39 2.32 16.02
C GLU A 211 -8.78 0.91 16.11
N GLU A 212 -9.48 0.02 16.80
CA GLU A 212 -9.07 -1.39 16.89
C GLU A 212 -9.07 -2.05 15.52
N MET A 213 -10.09 -1.80 14.69
CA MET A 213 -10.15 -2.36 13.33
C MET A 213 -8.97 -1.90 12.48
N ARG A 214 -8.53 -0.64 12.59
CA ARG A 214 -7.31 -0.17 11.90
C ARG A 214 -6.08 -0.97 12.30
N ASN A 215 -5.91 -1.22 13.60
CA ASN A 215 -4.78 -2.01 14.10
C ASN A 215 -4.84 -3.45 13.60
N VAL A 216 -6.01 -4.07 13.68
CA VAL A 216 -6.19 -5.48 13.26
C VAL A 216 -6.03 -5.65 11.75
N VAL A 217 -6.50 -4.70 10.95
CA VAL A 217 -6.30 -4.71 9.48
C VAL A 217 -4.81 -4.63 9.12
N CYS A 218 -4.01 -3.83 9.82
CA CYS A 218 -2.56 -3.82 9.61
C CYS A 218 -1.90 -5.11 10.12
N ALA A 219 -2.37 -5.65 11.25
CA ALA A 219 -1.82 -6.84 11.88
C ALA A 219 -2.13 -8.15 11.12
N GLN A 220 -3.04 -8.14 10.15
CA GLN A 220 -3.34 -9.34 9.34
C GLN A 220 -2.21 -9.75 8.38
N CYS A 221 -1.21 -8.89 8.20
CA CYS A 221 -0.02 -9.11 7.40
C CYS A 221 1.25 -9.03 8.23
#